data_548b42789b7e75fb881d360b9c301a65
#
_entry.id   548b42789b7e75fb881d360b9c301a65
#
_cell.length_a   1.000
_cell.length_b   1.000
_cell.length_c   1.000
_cell.angle_alpha   90.00
_cell.angle_beta   90.00
_cell.angle_gamma   90.00
#
_symmetry.space_group_name_H-M   'P 1'
#
loop_
_entity.id
_entity.type
_entity.pdbx_description
1 polymer ?
#
loop_
_entity_poly.entity_id
_entity_poly.type
_entity_poly.pdbx_seq_one_letter_code
_entity_poly.pdbx_strand_id
1 'polypeptide(L)'
;MTTAIFQSRAATLGPRLLCGLAMATAAALGLIQSAPVFAQAMPQYFSTPEQAGQALVAAVRAGDDPSVASILGPAAASVLSSGDVTEDASAQKAFVRKYDAMHRWAMLDDGSEILYVGADNYAYPFPLKKDGALGWRFDGLAGTDEIQARRIGSHELLAMDAANAMALAEEGYREHEHQYTARIISKPGTHDGLYWEAAKDEAESPLGNLRDVPVCVACADGSQIFDGYVFRILDAQQSGKSYVVDGKMTGGFAILATPAKYGDTGLMSFLIDRDGVLYEKNLGPSTEQVAAAIKAYDVRDGWAPAE
;
A
#
# COMPACT_ATOMS: atom_id res chain seq x y z
N MET A 1 53.39 30.56 -19.22
CA MET A 1 53.46 30.81 -20.66
C MET A 1 52.04 30.75 -21.17
N THR A 2 51.56 31.86 -21.39
CA THR A 2 51.13 32.70 -22.51
C THR A 2 49.60 32.56 -22.68
N THR A 3 48.75 33.38 -22.12
CA THR A 3 48.26 34.73 -22.53
C THR A 3 47.69 34.79 -23.97
N ALA A 4 46.42 35.18 -24.11
CA ALA A 4 45.87 36.26 -24.93
C ALA A 4 44.36 36.10 -25.07
N ILE A 5 43.48 36.94 -24.55
CA ILE A 5 43.15 38.35 -24.70
C ILE A 5 42.65 38.70 -26.13
N PHE A 6 41.54 39.47 -26.09
CA PHE A 6 41.04 40.54 -26.95
C PHE A 6 39.77 40.21 -27.78
N GLN A 7 38.77 40.93 -27.61
CA GLN A 7 38.20 42.28 -27.68
C GLN A 7 37.08 42.29 -28.72
N SER A 8 35.88 42.67 -28.31
CA SER A 8 35.28 44.00 -28.40
C SER A 8 35.17 44.58 -29.82
N ARG A 9 33.98 44.86 -30.30
CA ARG A 9 33.67 46.16 -30.94
C ARG A 9 32.16 46.46 -30.95
N ALA A 10 31.93 47.69 -30.53
CA ALA A 10 30.66 48.38 -30.46
C ALA A 10 30.38 49.22 -31.69
N ALA A 11 29.17 49.75 -31.72
CA ALA A 11 28.68 50.96 -32.40
C ALA A 11 28.20 50.84 -33.87
N THR A 12 26.99 51.27 -34.16
CA THR A 12 26.71 52.70 -34.47
C THR A 12 25.23 53.01 -34.48
N LEU A 13 24.94 54.25 -34.09
CA LEU A 13 23.64 54.93 -34.01
C LEU A 13 23.07 55.34 -35.37
N GLY A 14 21.69 55.40 -35.40
CA GLY A 14 20.89 56.53 -35.82
C GLY A 14 20.16 56.39 -37.18
N PRO A 15 19.20 57.28 -37.55
CA PRO A 15 18.33 58.09 -36.65
C PRO A 15 16.82 58.02 -36.95
N ARG A 16 16.05 58.54 -36.07
CA ARG A 16 14.68 59.15 -36.05
C ARG A 16 13.85 59.15 -37.34
N LEU A 17 12.55 58.73 -37.17
CA LEU A 17 11.41 59.48 -37.71
C LEU A 17 10.19 59.30 -36.81
N LEU A 18 9.63 60.45 -36.41
CA LEU A 18 8.35 60.62 -35.71
C LEU A 18 7.21 60.32 -36.70
N CYS A 19 6.11 59.69 -36.26
CA CYS A 19 4.75 60.19 -36.42
C CYS A 19 3.71 59.14 -35.96
N GLY A 20 2.71 59.60 -35.26
CA GLY A 20 1.41 58.91 -35.26
C GLY A 20 0.89 58.47 -33.89
N LEU A 21 0.33 59.47 -33.17
CA LEU A 21 -0.54 59.25 -32.02
C LEU A 21 -1.84 58.58 -32.46
N ALA A 22 -2.10 57.36 -32.01
CA ALA A 22 -3.46 56.78 -32.07
C ALA A 22 -3.71 56.13 -30.70
N MET A 23 -4.51 56.79 -29.90
CA MET A 23 -5.10 56.19 -28.66
C MET A 23 -6.06 55.08 -29.09
N ALA A 24 -5.74 53.86 -28.79
CA ALA A 24 -6.68 52.76 -28.74
C ALA A 24 -6.84 52.34 -27.29
N THR A 25 -7.92 52.78 -26.65
CA THR A 25 -8.40 52.28 -25.36
C THR A 25 -8.90 50.86 -25.53
N ALA A 26 -8.02 49.90 -25.28
CA ALA A 26 -8.44 48.50 -25.16
C ALA A 26 -9.02 48.29 -23.74
N ALA A 27 -10.35 48.23 -23.68
CA ALA A 27 -11.06 47.75 -22.49
C ALA A 27 -10.68 46.28 -22.29
N ALA A 28 -9.79 46.00 -21.34
CA ALA A 28 -9.53 44.66 -20.87
C ALA A 28 -10.75 44.19 -20.06
N LEU A 29 -11.69 43.50 -20.72
CA LEU A 29 -12.63 42.64 -20.02
C LEU A 29 -11.83 41.49 -19.40
N GLY A 30 -11.53 41.62 -18.13
CA GLY A 30 -11.02 40.52 -17.31
C GLY A 30 -12.07 39.44 -17.25
N LEU A 31 -11.89 38.37 -17.99
CA LEU A 31 -12.56 37.10 -17.76
C LEU A 31 -12.08 36.60 -16.40
N ILE A 32 -12.85 36.90 -15.36
CA ILE A 32 -12.73 36.21 -14.07
C ILE A 32 -13.11 34.76 -14.38
N GLN A 33 -12.11 33.93 -14.68
CA GLN A 33 -12.27 32.49 -14.62
C GLN A 33 -12.48 32.14 -13.15
N SER A 34 -13.76 32.03 -12.75
CA SER A 34 -14.10 31.38 -11.51
C SER A 34 -13.61 29.94 -11.63
N ALA A 35 -12.47 29.65 -10.98
CA ALA A 35 -12.08 28.26 -10.71
C ALA A 35 -13.30 27.58 -10.07
N PRO A 36 -13.65 26.34 -10.46
CA PRO A 36 -14.71 25.62 -9.78
C PRO A 36 -14.26 25.50 -8.31
N VAL A 37 -14.95 26.24 -7.44
CA VAL A 37 -14.95 25.97 -6.02
C VAL A 37 -15.58 24.59 -5.93
N PHE A 38 -14.80 23.55 -5.73
CA PHE A 38 -15.34 22.27 -5.28
C PHE A 38 -16.07 22.60 -3.99
N ALA A 39 -17.38 22.70 -4.07
CA ALA A 39 -18.24 22.81 -2.90
C ALA A 39 -17.91 21.56 -2.08
N GLN A 40 -17.22 21.73 -0.96
CA GLN A 40 -17.02 20.65 -0.01
C GLN A 40 -18.42 20.17 0.34
N ALA A 41 -18.74 18.93 -0.05
CA ALA A 41 -20.03 18.35 0.24
C ALA A 41 -20.23 18.43 1.75
N MET A 42 -21.27 19.14 2.16
CA MET A 42 -21.60 19.25 3.58
C MET A 42 -21.93 17.86 4.11
N PRO A 43 -21.47 17.49 5.31
CA PRO A 43 -21.82 16.21 5.91
C PRO A 43 -23.34 16.05 6.00
N GLN A 44 -23.86 14.89 5.63
CA GLN A 44 -25.27 14.59 5.79
C GLN A 44 -25.56 14.21 7.24
N TYR A 45 -26.63 14.81 7.82
CA TYR A 45 -27.05 14.57 9.19
C TYR A 45 -28.33 13.75 9.25
N PHE A 46 -28.44 12.91 10.27
CA PHE A 46 -29.56 12.01 10.51
C PHE A 46 -30.08 12.19 11.93
N SER A 47 -31.36 11.96 12.14
CA SER A 47 -31.95 12.09 13.47
C SER A 47 -31.58 10.90 14.38
N THR A 48 -31.40 9.72 13.80
CA THR A 48 -31.02 8.49 14.53
C THR A 48 -29.97 7.68 13.75
N PRO A 49 -29.22 6.80 14.43
CA PRO A 49 -28.32 5.85 13.79
C PRO A 49 -29.03 4.94 12.77
N GLU A 50 -30.23 4.49 13.07
CA GLU A 50 -31.03 3.65 12.16
C GLU A 50 -31.32 4.34 10.85
N GLN A 51 -31.67 5.64 10.87
CA GLN A 51 -31.92 6.42 9.66
C GLN A 51 -30.62 6.56 8.84
N ALA A 52 -29.48 6.74 9.48
CA ALA A 52 -28.19 6.80 8.81
C ALA A 52 -27.87 5.46 8.10
N GLY A 53 -28.05 4.34 8.80
CA GLY A 53 -27.84 3.00 8.23
C GLY A 53 -28.79 2.68 7.08
N GLN A 54 -30.07 3.05 7.21
CA GLN A 54 -31.07 2.88 6.14
C GLN A 54 -30.74 3.70 4.89
N ALA A 55 -30.29 4.95 5.07
CA ALA A 55 -29.87 5.80 3.96
C ALA A 55 -28.64 5.19 3.24
N LEU A 56 -27.64 4.75 4.01
CA LEU A 56 -26.44 4.14 3.47
C LEU A 56 -26.77 2.88 2.66
N VAL A 57 -27.51 1.92 3.24
CA VAL A 57 -27.83 0.67 2.54
C VAL A 57 -28.72 0.91 1.32
N ALA A 58 -29.59 1.90 1.36
CA ALA A 58 -30.42 2.27 0.19
C ALA A 58 -29.56 2.81 -0.96
N ALA A 59 -28.60 3.69 -0.67
CA ALA A 59 -27.66 4.23 -1.67
C ALA A 59 -26.77 3.11 -2.26
N VAL A 60 -26.19 2.26 -1.42
CA VAL A 60 -25.37 1.12 -1.89
C VAL A 60 -26.19 0.15 -2.73
N ARG A 61 -27.43 -0.16 -2.34
CA ARG A 61 -28.33 -1.04 -3.09
C ARG A 61 -28.71 -0.49 -4.46
N ALA A 62 -28.82 0.84 -4.56
CA ALA A 62 -29.10 1.52 -5.81
C ALA A 62 -27.87 1.67 -6.71
N GLY A 63 -26.65 1.37 -6.22
CA GLY A 63 -25.40 1.66 -6.91
C GLY A 63 -25.16 3.17 -7.08
N ASP A 64 -25.67 3.98 -6.14
CA ASP A 64 -25.54 5.44 -6.16
C ASP A 64 -24.29 5.87 -5.40
N ASP A 65 -23.12 5.68 -6.01
CA ASP A 65 -21.84 6.03 -5.42
C ASP A 65 -21.73 7.50 -5.01
N PRO A 66 -22.26 8.49 -5.75
CA PRO A 66 -22.31 9.87 -5.29
C PRO A 66 -23.07 10.05 -3.96
N SER A 67 -24.20 9.37 -3.79
CA SER A 67 -24.96 9.41 -2.53
C SER A 67 -24.19 8.71 -1.40
N VAL A 68 -23.55 7.58 -1.67
CA VAL A 68 -22.66 6.90 -0.68
C VAL A 68 -21.55 7.86 -0.23
N ALA A 69 -20.85 8.50 -1.16
CA ALA A 69 -19.79 9.46 -0.85
C ALA A 69 -20.31 10.67 -0.04
N SER A 70 -21.51 11.16 -0.35
CA SER A 70 -22.15 12.25 0.41
C SER A 70 -22.50 11.83 1.83
N ILE A 71 -23.03 10.61 2.03
CA ILE A 71 -23.41 10.06 3.34
C ILE A 71 -22.19 9.85 4.21
N LEU A 72 -21.13 9.23 3.68
CA LEU A 72 -19.91 8.91 4.43
C LEU A 72 -18.98 10.13 4.59
N GLY A 73 -19.19 11.18 3.80
CA GLY A 73 -18.41 12.40 3.82
C GLY A 73 -17.21 12.40 2.87
N PRO A 74 -16.63 13.59 2.60
CA PRO A 74 -15.62 13.76 1.54
C PRO A 74 -14.32 12.98 1.78
N ALA A 75 -13.94 12.72 3.04
CA ALA A 75 -12.75 11.96 3.37
C ALA A 75 -12.85 10.48 2.91
N ALA A 76 -14.06 9.92 2.86
CA ALA A 76 -14.29 8.56 2.44
C ALA A 76 -14.01 8.32 0.96
N ALA A 77 -14.03 9.35 0.12
CA ALA A 77 -13.90 9.21 -1.34
C ALA A 77 -12.64 8.46 -1.79
N SER A 78 -11.54 8.58 -1.03
CA SER A 78 -10.26 7.93 -1.33
C SER A 78 -10.25 6.41 -1.10
N VAL A 79 -11.25 5.88 -0.38
CA VAL A 79 -11.31 4.46 0.03
C VAL A 79 -12.58 3.75 -0.44
N LEU A 80 -13.45 4.43 -1.18
CA LEU A 80 -14.72 3.84 -1.68
C LEU A 80 -14.56 2.99 -2.93
N SER A 81 -13.40 3.04 -3.59
CA SER A 81 -13.10 2.20 -4.75
C SER A 81 -11.73 1.57 -4.59
N SER A 82 -11.65 0.27 -4.87
CA SER A 82 -10.38 -0.48 -4.96
C SER A 82 -9.66 -0.23 -6.29
N GLY A 83 -10.36 0.33 -7.28
CA GLY A 83 -9.92 0.43 -8.68
C GLY A 83 -10.37 -0.77 -9.54
N ASP A 84 -10.91 -1.82 -8.94
CA ASP A 84 -11.54 -2.94 -9.62
C ASP A 84 -13.08 -2.87 -9.48
N VAL A 85 -13.76 -2.51 -10.58
CA VAL A 85 -15.22 -2.35 -10.62
C VAL A 85 -15.96 -3.65 -10.24
N THR A 86 -15.39 -4.81 -10.56
CA THR A 86 -16.02 -6.11 -10.28
C THR A 86 -15.91 -6.44 -8.80
N GLU A 87 -14.74 -6.19 -8.22
CA GLU A 87 -14.51 -6.34 -6.79
C GLU A 87 -15.39 -5.38 -5.98
N ASP A 88 -15.41 -4.09 -6.34
CA ASP A 88 -16.22 -3.08 -5.68
C ASP A 88 -17.72 -3.46 -5.72
N ALA A 89 -18.25 -3.89 -6.87
CA ALA A 89 -19.63 -4.35 -7.00
C ALA A 89 -19.93 -5.61 -6.17
N SER A 90 -18.96 -6.51 -6.03
CA SER A 90 -19.09 -7.71 -5.19
C SER A 90 -19.15 -7.33 -3.70
N ALA A 91 -18.27 -6.41 -3.26
CA ALA A 91 -18.23 -5.90 -1.88
C ALA A 91 -19.55 -5.17 -1.52
N GLN A 92 -20.06 -4.31 -2.40
CA GLN A 92 -21.34 -3.63 -2.22
C GLN A 92 -22.50 -4.63 -2.04
N LYS A 93 -22.59 -5.64 -2.90
CA LYS A 93 -23.60 -6.70 -2.79
C LYS A 93 -23.45 -7.50 -1.49
N ALA A 94 -22.23 -7.78 -1.07
CA ALA A 94 -21.96 -8.49 0.18
C ALA A 94 -22.41 -7.67 1.40
N PHE A 95 -22.13 -6.35 1.41
CA PHE A 95 -22.60 -5.44 2.45
C PHE A 95 -24.12 -5.44 2.56
N VAL A 96 -24.84 -5.26 1.44
CA VAL A 96 -26.31 -5.28 1.43
C VAL A 96 -26.86 -6.59 1.97
N ARG A 97 -26.34 -7.74 1.52
CA ARG A 97 -26.77 -9.05 2.03
C ARG A 97 -26.54 -9.19 3.54
N LYS A 98 -25.37 -8.77 4.05
CA LYS A 98 -25.05 -8.80 5.49
C LYS A 98 -25.99 -7.92 6.28
N TYR A 99 -26.23 -6.68 5.80
CA TYR A 99 -27.15 -5.73 6.45
C TYR A 99 -28.58 -6.27 6.53
N ASP A 100 -29.10 -6.84 5.42
CA ASP A 100 -30.45 -7.39 5.37
C ASP A 100 -30.60 -8.64 6.26
N ALA A 101 -29.56 -9.46 6.37
CA ALA A 101 -29.57 -10.65 7.22
C ALA A 101 -29.62 -10.29 8.71
N MET A 102 -28.79 -9.35 9.12
CA MET A 102 -28.73 -8.85 10.50
C MET A 102 -27.92 -7.55 10.55
N HIS A 103 -28.42 -6.59 11.29
CA HIS A 103 -27.67 -5.37 11.62
C HIS A 103 -28.03 -4.85 13.00
N ARG A 104 -27.08 -4.20 13.64
CA ARG A 104 -27.26 -3.58 14.94
C ARG A 104 -26.28 -2.45 15.15
N TRP A 105 -26.65 -1.49 15.96
CA TRP A 105 -25.78 -0.43 16.43
C TRP A 105 -25.25 -0.74 17.83
N ALA A 106 -24.03 -0.34 18.12
CA ALA A 106 -23.44 -0.41 19.43
C ALA A 106 -22.67 0.89 19.72
N MET A 107 -22.93 1.43 20.90
CA MET A 107 -22.25 2.63 21.41
C MET A 107 -20.83 2.25 21.83
N LEU A 108 -19.85 3.08 21.46
CA LEU A 108 -18.47 3.01 21.87
C LEU A 108 -18.23 3.92 23.09
N ASP A 109 -17.08 3.76 23.75
CA ASP A 109 -16.72 4.49 24.96
C ASP A 109 -16.63 6.01 24.77
N ASP A 110 -16.36 6.46 23.54
CA ASP A 110 -16.31 7.88 23.16
C ASP A 110 -17.68 8.49 22.81
N GLY A 111 -18.75 7.68 22.93
CA GLY A 111 -20.13 8.08 22.60
C GLY A 111 -20.46 8.05 21.13
N SER A 112 -19.56 7.62 20.28
CA SER A 112 -19.85 7.27 18.87
C SER A 112 -20.61 5.94 18.79
N GLU A 113 -21.24 5.66 17.65
CA GLU A 113 -21.90 4.37 17.41
C GLU A 113 -21.32 3.68 16.20
N ILE A 114 -21.18 2.36 16.28
CA ILE A 114 -20.68 1.51 15.21
C ILE A 114 -21.78 0.57 14.71
N LEU A 115 -21.87 0.42 13.39
CA LEU A 115 -22.79 -0.50 12.74
C LEU A 115 -22.13 -1.87 12.62
N TYR A 116 -22.75 -2.91 13.18
CA TYR A 116 -22.40 -4.31 12.94
C TYR A 116 -23.37 -4.91 11.93
N VAL A 117 -22.86 -5.64 10.95
CA VAL A 117 -23.65 -6.31 9.91
C VAL A 117 -23.27 -7.79 9.78
N GLY A 118 -24.28 -8.62 9.45
CA GLY A 118 -24.11 -10.04 9.24
C GLY A 118 -23.98 -10.86 10.53
N ALA A 119 -24.16 -12.18 10.39
CA ALA A 119 -24.01 -13.11 11.51
C ALA A 119 -22.60 -13.18 12.08
N ASP A 120 -21.61 -12.81 11.29
CA ASP A 120 -20.20 -12.68 11.65
C ASP A 120 -19.88 -11.39 12.43
N ASN A 121 -20.88 -10.55 12.70
CA ASN A 121 -20.74 -9.28 13.40
C ASN A 121 -19.64 -8.39 12.78
N TYR A 122 -19.59 -8.29 11.45
CA TYR A 122 -18.65 -7.43 10.78
C TYR A 122 -18.87 -5.97 11.18
N ALA A 123 -17.90 -5.35 11.83
CA ALA A 123 -17.92 -3.95 12.20
C ALA A 123 -17.72 -3.08 10.95
N TYR A 124 -18.73 -2.30 10.58
CA TYR A 124 -18.62 -1.35 9.48
C TYR A 124 -17.59 -0.27 9.82
N PRO A 125 -16.66 0.08 8.94
CA PRO A 125 -15.49 0.88 9.33
C PRO A 125 -15.80 2.35 9.65
N PHE A 126 -16.94 2.88 9.20
CA PHE A 126 -17.29 4.27 9.43
C PHE A 126 -18.20 4.43 10.66
N PRO A 127 -17.70 4.94 11.80
CA PRO A 127 -18.52 5.18 12.97
C PRO A 127 -19.44 6.39 12.76
N LEU A 128 -20.56 6.42 13.49
CA LEU A 128 -21.43 7.57 13.61
C LEU A 128 -21.03 8.41 14.82
N LYS A 129 -20.88 9.72 14.60
CA LYS A 129 -20.72 10.71 15.67
C LYS A 129 -21.96 11.59 15.79
N LYS A 130 -22.32 11.90 17.04
CA LYS A 130 -23.39 12.84 17.34
C LYS A 130 -22.84 14.26 17.41
N ASP A 131 -23.36 15.12 16.57
CA ASP A 131 -22.91 16.52 16.46
C ASP A 131 -23.96 17.48 17.05
N GLY A 132 -24.04 17.43 18.37
CA GLY A 132 -24.96 18.27 19.16
C GLY A 132 -26.41 18.15 18.68
N ALA A 133 -27.05 19.31 18.40
CA ALA A 133 -28.43 19.40 17.93
C ALA A 133 -28.58 19.06 16.43
N LEU A 134 -27.50 18.97 15.66
CA LEU A 134 -27.56 18.65 14.22
C LEU A 134 -27.90 17.18 13.98
N GLY A 135 -27.65 16.32 14.95
CA GLY A 135 -27.92 14.88 14.85
C GLY A 135 -26.68 14.03 14.63
N TRP A 136 -26.85 12.91 13.96
CA TRP A 136 -25.83 11.92 13.71
C TRP A 136 -25.25 12.06 12.29
N ARG A 137 -23.96 11.89 12.16
CA ARG A 137 -23.27 11.81 10.87
C ARG A 137 -22.20 10.75 10.88
N PHE A 138 -21.90 10.17 9.73
CA PHE A 138 -20.73 9.32 9.61
C PHE A 138 -19.44 10.15 9.73
N ASP A 139 -18.46 9.60 10.44
CA ASP A 139 -17.13 10.15 10.50
C ASP A 139 -16.26 9.56 9.38
N GLY A 140 -16.24 10.27 8.25
CA GLY A 140 -15.51 9.83 7.07
C GLY A 140 -14.00 9.72 7.29
N LEU A 141 -13.41 10.58 8.15
CA LEU A 141 -11.99 10.51 8.45
C LEU A 141 -11.66 9.28 9.28
N ALA A 142 -12.38 9.07 10.40
CA ALA A 142 -12.17 7.89 11.23
C ALA A 142 -12.40 6.59 10.45
N GLY A 143 -13.40 6.56 9.54
CA GLY A 143 -13.64 5.39 8.68
C GLY A 143 -12.51 5.14 7.68
N THR A 144 -11.93 6.19 7.12
CA THR A 144 -10.78 6.09 6.22
C THR A 144 -9.55 5.55 6.95
N ASP A 145 -9.29 6.06 8.16
CA ASP A 145 -8.19 5.59 9.01
C ASP A 145 -8.36 4.11 9.38
N GLU A 146 -9.59 3.69 9.70
CA GLU A 146 -9.90 2.30 10.02
C GLU A 146 -9.71 1.36 8.82
N ILE A 147 -10.15 1.75 7.62
CA ILE A 147 -9.92 0.97 6.39
C ILE A 147 -8.41 0.84 6.14
N GLN A 148 -7.66 1.93 6.31
CA GLN A 148 -6.20 1.93 6.17
C GLN A 148 -5.55 0.98 7.17
N ALA A 149 -5.95 1.04 8.46
CA ALA A 149 -5.42 0.16 9.49
C ALA A 149 -5.70 -1.32 9.20
N ARG A 150 -6.92 -1.67 8.75
CA ARG A 150 -7.28 -3.03 8.34
C ARG A 150 -6.46 -3.51 7.14
N ARG A 151 -6.23 -2.64 6.15
CA ARG A 151 -5.40 -2.96 4.98
C ARG A 151 -3.97 -3.25 5.39
N ILE A 152 -3.38 -2.41 6.23
CA ILE A 152 -2.04 -2.61 6.79
C ILE A 152 -1.97 -3.95 7.50
N GLY A 153 -2.88 -4.23 8.46
CA GLY A 153 -2.88 -5.49 9.19
C GLY A 153 -3.05 -6.72 8.30
N SER A 154 -3.88 -6.62 7.25
CA SER A 154 -4.01 -7.71 6.26
C SER A 154 -2.70 -7.97 5.50
N HIS A 155 -2.03 -6.91 5.03
CA HIS A 155 -0.75 -7.06 4.34
C HIS A 155 0.34 -7.61 5.26
N GLU A 156 0.36 -7.20 6.54
CA GLU A 156 1.31 -7.71 7.54
C GLU A 156 1.12 -9.22 7.76
N LEU A 157 -0.12 -9.68 7.95
CA LEU A 157 -0.41 -11.10 8.08
C LEU A 157 0.00 -11.89 6.83
N LEU A 158 -0.33 -11.40 5.63
CA LEU A 158 0.08 -12.03 4.37
C LEU A 158 1.60 -12.05 4.22
N ALA A 159 2.30 -11.01 4.66
CA ALA A 159 3.77 -10.96 4.63
C ALA A 159 4.40 -11.97 5.59
N MET A 160 3.83 -12.17 6.77
CA MET A 160 4.26 -13.20 7.72
C MET A 160 4.07 -14.60 7.13
N ASP A 161 2.90 -14.88 6.54
CA ASP A 161 2.60 -16.16 5.88
C ASP A 161 3.55 -16.42 4.70
N ALA A 162 3.80 -15.40 3.86
CA ALA A 162 4.73 -15.50 2.74
C ALA A 162 6.18 -15.73 3.19
N ALA A 163 6.64 -15.05 4.25
CA ALA A 163 7.97 -15.26 4.80
C ALA A 163 8.15 -16.69 5.32
N ASN A 164 7.16 -17.23 6.02
CA ASN A 164 7.13 -18.62 6.49
C ASN A 164 7.12 -19.61 5.32
N ALA A 165 6.30 -19.36 4.29
CA ALA A 165 6.25 -20.21 3.09
C ALA A 165 7.60 -20.22 2.35
N MET A 166 8.25 -19.07 2.21
CA MET A 166 9.57 -18.97 1.59
C MET A 166 10.64 -19.69 2.42
N ALA A 167 10.58 -19.65 3.75
CA ALA A 167 11.51 -20.39 4.61
C ALA A 167 11.36 -21.91 4.44
N LEU A 168 10.13 -22.41 4.33
CA LEU A 168 9.85 -23.81 4.02
C LEU A 168 10.32 -24.17 2.61
N ALA A 169 10.14 -23.30 1.63
CA ALA A 169 10.59 -23.50 0.26
C ALA A 169 12.12 -23.56 0.16
N GLU A 170 12.86 -22.80 0.98
CA GLU A 170 14.32 -22.90 1.08
C GLU A 170 14.78 -24.28 1.56
N GLU A 171 14.10 -24.86 2.54
CA GLU A 171 14.42 -26.23 2.98
C GLU A 171 14.11 -27.26 1.88
N GLY A 172 12.98 -27.12 1.18
CA GLY A 172 12.64 -27.96 0.02
C GLY A 172 13.67 -27.82 -1.12
N TYR A 173 14.10 -26.59 -1.41
CA TYR A 173 15.15 -26.35 -2.40
C TYR A 173 16.46 -27.03 -2.02
N ARG A 174 16.86 -26.93 -0.74
CA ARG A 174 18.08 -27.58 -0.22
C ARG A 174 18.04 -29.10 -0.31
N GLU A 175 16.88 -29.72 -0.13
CA GLU A 175 16.74 -31.18 -0.27
C GLU A 175 17.06 -31.66 -1.69
N HIS A 176 16.76 -30.88 -2.71
CA HIS A 176 16.99 -31.20 -4.12
C HIS A 176 18.37 -30.73 -4.62
N GLU A 177 18.73 -29.47 -4.30
CA GLU A 177 19.92 -28.84 -4.86
C GLU A 177 21.17 -28.92 -3.94
N HIS A 178 21.02 -29.47 -2.72
CA HIS A 178 22.04 -29.56 -1.68
C HIS A 178 22.66 -28.22 -1.27
N GLN A 179 21.90 -27.14 -1.47
CA GLN A 179 22.20 -25.76 -1.09
C GLN A 179 20.93 -24.95 -1.02
N TYR A 180 20.96 -23.83 -0.33
CA TYR A 180 19.92 -22.78 -0.37
C TYR A 180 20.11 -21.89 -1.59
N THR A 181 19.14 -20.98 -1.84
CA THR A 181 19.25 -20.02 -2.92
C THR A 181 19.15 -18.56 -2.40
N ALA A 182 19.79 -17.64 -3.09
CA ALA A 182 19.64 -16.21 -2.83
C ALA A 182 18.53 -15.56 -3.71
N ARG A 183 17.71 -16.40 -4.36
CA ARG A 183 16.69 -15.93 -5.29
C ARG A 183 15.31 -16.46 -4.93
N ILE A 184 14.33 -15.57 -4.96
CA ILE A 184 12.93 -15.96 -4.84
C ILE A 184 12.41 -16.48 -6.18
N ILE A 185 12.66 -15.76 -7.27
CA ILE A 185 12.23 -16.16 -8.62
C ILE A 185 13.47 -16.55 -9.43
N SER A 186 13.42 -17.72 -10.05
CA SER A 186 14.46 -18.21 -10.94
C SER A 186 14.60 -17.34 -12.19
N LYS A 187 15.81 -17.31 -12.75
CA LYS A 187 16.00 -16.76 -14.09
C LYS A 187 15.26 -17.61 -15.12
N PRO A 188 14.82 -17.01 -16.22
CA PRO A 188 14.17 -17.75 -17.29
C PRO A 188 14.99 -18.96 -17.75
N GLY A 189 14.38 -20.14 -17.72
CA GLY A 189 14.99 -21.40 -18.14
C GLY A 189 16.01 -21.99 -17.15
N THR A 190 16.00 -21.54 -15.89
CA THR A 190 16.82 -22.11 -14.83
C THR A 190 15.97 -22.46 -13.61
N HIS A 191 16.54 -23.21 -12.64
CA HIS A 191 15.95 -23.51 -11.33
C HIS A 191 16.81 -22.91 -10.21
N ASP A 192 17.32 -21.69 -10.40
CA ASP A 192 18.22 -21.02 -9.45
C ASP A 192 17.52 -20.17 -8.38
N GLY A 193 16.22 -20.35 -8.20
CA GLY A 193 15.39 -19.67 -7.21
C GLY A 193 14.31 -20.58 -6.61
N LEU A 194 13.54 -20.08 -5.66
CA LEU A 194 12.45 -20.81 -4.99
C LEU A 194 11.24 -21.07 -5.89
N TYR A 195 11.06 -20.23 -6.91
CA TYR A 195 9.97 -20.34 -7.87
C TYR A 195 10.48 -20.38 -9.31
N TRP A 196 9.92 -21.28 -10.10
CA TRP A 196 9.95 -21.32 -11.56
C TRP A 196 8.60 -21.81 -12.10
N GLU A 197 8.26 -21.44 -13.30
CA GLU A 197 7.11 -21.98 -13.99
C GLU A 197 7.47 -23.38 -14.53
N ALA A 198 6.94 -24.40 -13.90
CA ALA A 198 7.18 -25.77 -14.30
C ALA A 198 6.48 -26.09 -15.63
N ALA A 199 7.21 -26.67 -16.60
CA ALA A 199 6.64 -27.22 -17.81
C ALA A 199 5.85 -28.49 -17.49
N LYS A 200 5.04 -28.94 -18.46
CA LYS A 200 4.34 -30.22 -18.34
C LYS A 200 5.37 -31.34 -18.18
N ASP A 201 5.26 -32.13 -17.15
CA ASP A 201 6.17 -33.24 -16.78
C ASP A 201 7.49 -32.78 -16.10
N GLU A 202 7.60 -31.53 -15.69
CA GLU A 202 8.70 -30.98 -14.89
C GLU A 202 8.31 -30.92 -13.40
N ALA A 203 9.32 -31.02 -12.51
CA ALA A 203 9.10 -30.88 -11.09
C ALA A 203 8.57 -29.48 -10.74
N GLU A 204 7.58 -29.42 -9.88
CA GLU A 204 7.07 -28.14 -9.36
C GLU A 204 8.14 -27.43 -8.53
N SER A 205 8.12 -26.09 -8.55
CA SER A 205 9.02 -25.29 -7.75
C SER A 205 8.73 -25.46 -6.25
N PRO A 206 9.72 -25.33 -5.35
CA PRO A 206 9.53 -25.45 -3.91
C PRO A 206 8.49 -24.47 -3.34
N LEU A 207 8.38 -23.28 -3.92
CA LEU A 207 7.38 -22.29 -3.53
C LEU A 207 6.00 -22.57 -4.14
N GLY A 208 5.85 -23.62 -4.95
CA GLY A 208 4.57 -24.02 -5.54
C GLY A 208 4.07 -23.05 -6.61
N ASN A 209 2.76 -22.86 -6.67
CA ASN A 209 2.12 -22.06 -7.68
C ASN A 209 1.88 -20.62 -7.18
N LEU A 210 2.63 -19.64 -7.68
CA LEU A 210 2.45 -18.22 -7.35
C LEU A 210 1.25 -17.57 -8.06
N ARG A 211 0.31 -18.35 -8.64
CA ARG A 211 -0.83 -17.78 -9.40
C ARG A 211 -1.71 -16.84 -8.59
N ASP A 212 -1.73 -17.01 -7.27
CA ASP A 212 -2.55 -16.22 -6.36
C ASP A 212 -1.77 -15.08 -5.68
N VAL A 213 -0.48 -14.93 -5.99
CA VAL A 213 0.36 -13.86 -5.46
C VAL A 213 0.64 -12.88 -6.59
N PRO A 214 0.19 -11.62 -6.51
CA PRO A 214 0.53 -10.60 -7.50
C PRO A 214 2.05 -10.39 -7.51
N VAL A 215 2.72 -10.99 -8.48
CA VAL A 215 4.16 -10.85 -8.67
C VAL A 215 4.43 -9.50 -9.32
N CYS A 216 4.96 -8.56 -8.58
CA CYS A 216 5.52 -7.37 -9.18
C CYS A 216 6.88 -7.68 -9.80
N VAL A 217 7.09 -7.13 -11.00
CA VAL A 217 8.30 -7.27 -11.82
C VAL A 217 9.57 -7.05 -11.00
N ALA A 218 10.54 -7.93 -11.21
CA ALA A 218 11.86 -8.00 -10.57
C ALA A 218 12.48 -6.63 -10.23
N CYS A 219 12.75 -6.41 -8.97
CA CYS A 219 13.66 -5.37 -8.54
C CYS A 219 15.10 -5.76 -8.94
N ALA A 220 15.94 -4.80 -9.27
CA ALA A 220 17.29 -5.03 -9.82
C ALA A 220 18.21 -5.83 -8.89
N ASP A 221 17.92 -5.89 -7.59
CA ASP A 221 18.69 -6.60 -6.55
C ASP A 221 18.17 -8.02 -6.24
N GLY A 222 17.20 -8.53 -7.02
CA GLY A 222 16.59 -9.84 -6.80
C GLY A 222 15.49 -9.86 -5.75
N SER A 223 15.12 -8.72 -5.15
CA SER A 223 13.96 -8.61 -4.29
C SER A 223 12.66 -8.75 -5.11
N GLN A 224 11.57 -9.14 -4.43
CA GLN A 224 10.25 -9.31 -5.02
C GLN A 224 9.21 -8.58 -4.18
N ILE A 225 8.16 -8.08 -4.81
CA ILE A 225 7.05 -7.41 -4.13
C ILE A 225 5.82 -8.32 -4.19
N PHE A 226 5.29 -8.69 -3.00
CA PHE A 226 4.05 -9.43 -2.83
C PHE A 226 3.16 -8.69 -1.82
N ASP A 227 1.91 -8.48 -2.15
CA ASP A 227 0.89 -7.89 -1.26
C ASP A 227 1.36 -6.66 -0.47
N GLY A 228 2.04 -5.74 -1.16
CA GLY A 228 2.55 -4.51 -0.56
C GLY A 228 3.84 -4.67 0.26
N TYR A 229 4.49 -5.85 0.25
CA TYR A 229 5.77 -6.11 0.91
C TYR A 229 6.88 -6.45 -0.06
N VAL A 230 8.07 -5.96 0.22
CA VAL A 230 9.30 -6.26 -0.50
C VAL A 230 10.02 -7.38 0.26
N PHE A 231 10.27 -8.51 -0.42
CA PHE A 231 10.98 -9.66 0.12
C PHE A 231 12.38 -9.76 -0.48
N ARG A 232 13.34 -10.09 0.37
CA ARG A 232 14.74 -10.30 -0.04
C ARG A 232 15.38 -11.40 0.79
N ILE A 233 16.12 -12.29 0.14
CA ILE A 233 16.93 -13.32 0.80
C ILE A 233 18.30 -12.71 1.15
N LEU A 234 18.74 -12.93 2.38
CA LEU A 234 20.03 -12.52 2.91
C LEU A 234 20.99 -13.71 2.89
N ASP A 235 22.22 -13.50 2.47
CA ASP A 235 23.26 -14.50 2.31
C ASP A 235 24.33 -14.49 3.41
N ALA A 236 24.09 -13.73 4.49
CA ALA A 236 25.02 -13.59 5.60
C ALA A 236 24.29 -13.40 6.94
N GLN A 237 25.00 -13.70 8.05
CA GLN A 237 24.60 -13.34 9.41
C GLN A 237 25.60 -12.35 10.03
N GLN A 238 25.15 -11.59 11.02
CA GLN A 238 25.92 -10.50 11.63
C GLN A 238 27.25 -10.96 12.26
N SER A 239 27.40 -12.22 12.62
CA SER A 239 28.69 -12.76 13.09
C SER A 239 29.84 -12.63 12.08
N GLY A 240 29.58 -12.06 10.91
CA GLY A 240 30.50 -12.01 9.78
C GLY A 240 30.62 -13.33 9.03
N LYS A 241 29.84 -14.35 9.43
CA LYS A 241 29.78 -15.60 8.69
C LYS A 241 28.85 -15.41 7.48
N SER A 242 29.42 -15.64 6.31
CA SER A 242 28.62 -15.80 5.08
C SER A 242 27.86 -17.12 5.13
N TYR A 243 26.63 -17.11 4.64
CA TYR A 243 25.91 -18.33 4.33
C TYR A 243 26.45 -19.00 3.06
N VAL A 244 27.23 -18.27 2.26
CA VAL A 244 27.90 -18.78 1.06
C VAL A 244 29.27 -19.32 1.45
N VAL A 245 29.49 -20.63 1.20
CA VAL A 245 30.71 -21.37 1.43
C VAL A 245 31.12 -21.99 0.09
N ASP A 246 32.35 -21.74 -0.37
CA ASP A 246 32.84 -22.22 -1.66
C ASP A 246 31.93 -21.95 -2.86
N GLY A 247 31.32 -20.79 -2.87
CA GLY A 247 30.39 -20.34 -3.92
C GLY A 247 28.98 -20.94 -3.85
N LYS A 248 28.69 -21.74 -2.83
CA LYS A 248 27.37 -22.36 -2.59
C LYS A 248 26.77 -21.87 -1.28
N MET A 249 25.51 -21.60 -1.28
CA MET A 249 24.78 -21.16 -0.08
C MET A 249 24.38 -22.36 0.79
N THR A 250 25.35 -22.88 1.55
CA THR A 250 25.20 -24.09 2.38
C THR A 250 25.14 -23.78 3.88
N GLY A 251 25.51 -22.58 4.28
CA GLY A 251 25.58 -22.17 5.69
C GLY A 251 24.22 -21.79 6.31
N GLY A 252 23.21 -21.52 5.52
CA GLY A 252 21.89 -21.08 5.93
C GLY A 252 21.31 -20.03 4.98
N PHE A 253 20.23 -19.40 5.40
CA PHE A 253 19.57 -18.28 4.73
C PHE A 253 18.89 -17.39 5.79
N ALA A 254 18.47 -16.21 5.40
CA ALA A 254 17.43 -15.47 6.09
C ALA A 254 16.57 -14.70 5.07
N ILE A 255 15.32 -14.41 5.43
CA ILE A 255 14.38 -13.69 4.58
C ILE A 255 13.97 -12.42 5.33
N LEU A 256 14.18 -11.29 4.68
CA LEU A 256 13.74 -9.97 5.13
C LEU A 256 12.50 -9.57 4.31
N ALA A 257 11.41 -9.27 5.00
CA ALA A 257 10.20 -8.69 4.43
C ALA A 257 9.98 -7.27 5.00
N THR A 258 9.80 -6.29 4.14
CA THR A 258 9.59 -4.90 4.54
C THR A 258 8.44 -4.27 3.76
N PRO A 259 7.63 -3.37 4.35
CA PRO A 259 6.59 -2.71 3.60
C PRO A 259 7.18 -1.93 2.42
N ALA A 260 6.56 -2.07 1.25
CA ALA A 260 6.94 -1.33 0.05
C ALA A 260 6.76 0.19 0.25
N LYS A 261 5.78 0.57 1.09
CA LYS A 261 5.54 1.95 1.49
C LYS A 261 5.10 2.00 2.95
N TYR A 262 6.01 2.49 3.81
CA TYR A 262 5.73 2.63 5.24
C TYR A 262 4.49 3.48 5.50
N GLY A 263 3.59 2.99 6.39
CA GLY A 263 2.35 3.67 6.75
C GLY A 263 1.23 3.55 5.70
N ASP A 264 1.48 2.90 4.57
CA ASP A 264 0.49 2.63 3.53
C ASP A 264 0.29 1.14 3.29
N THR A 265 1.37 0.40 3.06
CA THR A 265 1.29 -1.06 2.85
C THR A 265 1.66 -1.86 4.10
N GLY A 266 2.28 -1.25 5.10
CA GLY A 266 2.65 -1.88 6.37
C GLY A 266 3.37 -0.91 7.29
N LEU A 267 3.50 -1.28 8.55
CA LEU A 267 4.29 -0.62 9.59
C LEU A 267 5.46 -1.50 10.03
N MET A 268 5.20 -2.82 10.19
CA MET A 268 6.17 -3.78 10.69
C MET A 268 7.01 -4.35 9.55
N SER A 269 8.26 -4.64 9.84
CA SER A 269 9.15 -5.42 8.98
C SER A 269 9.41 -6.76 9.64
N PHE A 270 9.59 -7.80 8.86
CA PHE A 270 9.73 -9.18 9.34
C PHE A 270 11.06 -9.78 8.92
N LEU A 271 11.62 -10.63 9.78
CA LEU A 271 12.87 -11.31 9.54
C LEU A 271 12.78 -12.76 10.06
N ILE A 272 13.07 -13.71 9.20
CA ILE A 272 13.07 -15.14 9.53
C ILE A 272 14.32 -15.79 8.98
N ASP A 273 14.87 -16.78 9.69
CA ASP A 273 15.96 -17.62 9.20
C ASP A 273 15.55 -19.10 9.21
N ARG A 274 16.51 -19.96 8.95
CA ARG A 274 16.32 -21.41 8.91
C ARG A 274 15.82 -22.03 10.23
N ASP A 275 15.96 -21.34 11.36
CA ASP A 275 15.47 -21.83 12.65
C ASP A 275 13.95 -21.62 12.77
N GLY A 276 13.34 -20.93 11.80
CA GLY A 276 11.88 -20.81 11.65
C GLY A 276 11.20 -19.88 12.65
N VAL A 277 11.97 -19.09 13.39
CA VAL A 277 11.42 -18.06 14.27
C VAL A 277 11.27 -16.77 13.50
N LEU A 278 10.04 -16.31 13.35
CA LEU A 278 9.73 -15.03 12.73
C LEU A 278 9.90 -13.91 13.75
N TYR A 279 10.66 -12.89 13.39
CA TYR A 279 10.86 -11.68 14.17
C TYR A 279 10.25 -10.49 13.47
N GLU A 280 9.80 -9.51 14.24
CA GLU A 280 9.25 -8.25 13.75
C GLU A 280 9.95 -7.04 14.32
N LYS A 281 9.95 -5.95 13.58
CA LYS A 281 10.47 -4.64 14.01
C LYS A 281 9.85 -3.52 13.19
N ASN A 282 9.43 -2.45 13.86
CA ASN A 282 9.07 -1.21 13.18
C ASN A 282 10.34 -0.42 12.86
N LEU A 283 10.72 -0.35 11.57
CA LEU A 283 11.88 0.38 11.08
C LEU A 283 11.61 1.89 10.89
N GLY A 284 10.34 2.31 11.05
CA GLY A 284 9.93 3.71 10.98
C GLY A 284 9.78 4.26 9.56
N PRO A 285 9.55 5.58 9.43
CA PRO A 285 9.28 6.23 8.13
C PRO A 285 10.42 6.10 7.10
N SER A 286 11.62 5.78 7.55
CA SER A 286 12.81 5.56 6.68
C SER A 286 13.03 4.07 6.37
N THR A 287 12.00 3.24 6.43
CA THR A 287 12.10 1.78 6.26
C THR A 287 12.87 1.38 5.02
N GLU A 288 12.64 2.03 3.87
CA GLU A 288 13.33 1.71 2.62
C GLU A 288 14.86 1.85 2.75
N GLN A 289 15.35 2.98 3.31
CA GLN A 289 16.78 3.21 3.48
C GLN A 289 17.38 2.28 4.54
N VAL A 290 16.67 2.06 5.65
CA VAL A 290 17.12 1.16 6.73
C VAL A 290 17.18 -0.27 6.21
N ALA A 291 16.14 -0.75 5.52
CA ALA A 291 16.09 -2.07 4.93
C ALA A 291 17.20 -2.30 3.89
N ALA A 292 17.49 -1.29 3.07
CA ALA A 292 18.59 -1.36 2.10
C ALA A 292 19.97 -1.53 2.78
N ALA A 293 20.13 -1.06 4.01
CA ALA A 293 21.35 -1.22 4.80
C ALA A 293 21.46 -2.59 5.49
N ILE A 294 20.35 -3.30 5.71
CA ILE A 294 20.35 -4.65 6.30
C ILE A 294 20.90 -5.63 5.27
N LYS A 295 22.14 -6.11 5.45
CA LYS A 295 22.82 -7.07 4.56
C LYS A 295 22.98 -8.44 5.19
N ALA A 296 22.73 -8.58 6.48
CA ALA A 296 22.91 -9.80 7.23
C ALA A 296 21.80 -9.99 8.27
N TYR A 297 21.50 -11.25 8.56
CA TYR A 297 20.57 -11.61 9.63
C TYR A 297 21.13 -11.19 11.00
N ASP A 298 20.37 -10.37 11.71
CA ASP A 298 20.65 -9.96 13.07
C ASP A 298 19.36 -9.54 13.79
N VAL A 299 19.00 -10.30 14.82
CA VAL A 299 17.78 -10.07 15.61
C VAL A 299 18.04 -9.36 16.94
N ARG A 300 19.29 -8.96 17.24
CA ARG A 300 19.65 -8.39 18.54
C ARG A 300 19.25 -6.93 18.70
N ASP A 301 19.15 -6.18 17.61
CA ASP A 301 18.88 -4.76 17.62
C ASP A 301 17.37 -4.47 17.52
N GLY A 302 16.65 -4.69 18.62
CA GLY A 302 15.25 -4.31 18.76
C GLY A 302 14.26 -5.11 17.90
N TRP A 303 14.65 -6.28 17.39
CA TRP A 303 13.74 -7.26 16.83
C TRP A 303 13.10 -8.06 17.96
N ALA A 304 11.79 -8.31 17.88
CA ALA A 304 11.03 -9.15 18.81
C ALA A 304 10.42 -10.32 18.05
N PRO A 305 10.20 -11.49 18.67
CA PRO A 305 9.40 -12.53 18.06
C PRO A 305 8.04 -11.98 17.65
N ALA A 306 7.59 -12.28 16.42
CA ALA A 306 6.27 -11.86 15.94
C ALA A 306 5.17 -12.66 16.66
N GLU A 307 4.07 -11.97 17.01
CA GLU A 307 2.91 -12.54 17.73
C GLU A 307 1.81 -13.03 16.76
#